data_e5d909a99e3a35fafe3d2e1406f1029d
#
_entry.id   e5d909a99e3a35fafe3d2e1406f1029d
#
_cell.length_a   1.000
_cell.length_b   1.000
_cell.length_c   1.000
_cell.angle_alpha   90.00
_cell.angle_beta   90.00
_cell.angle_gamma   90.00
#
_symmetry.space_group_name_H-M   'P 1'
#
loop_
_entity.id
_entity.type
_entity.pdbx_description
1 polymer ?
#
loop_
_entity_poly.entity_id
_entity_poly.type
_entity_poly.pdbx_seq_one_letter_code
_entity_poly.pdbx_strand_id
1 'polypeptide(L)'
;MSFKFESSYDGLISRADLKKLFWRSIPYEHSWNYERMGHIGFMWALMPILRKLYPQDADFKAALKRHMELYNVTPYISTLPMSIAAAMEEVNATDDSFDTSAISNVKLALMGPLSGVGDAFYWGTLRILATGVGTSLALQGSILGPILFLLVFNVPHYIIRYLLTF
;
A
#
# COMPACT_ATOMS: atom_id res chain seq x y z
N MET A 1 8.82 -0.53 29.48
CA MET A 1 8.02 -1.71 29.10
C MET A 1 8.19 -1.88 27.60
N SER A 2 9.08 -2.78 27.16
CA SER A 2 9.39 -2.99 25.73
C SER A 2 8.33 -3.94 25.16
N PHE A 3 7.42 -3.43 24.34
CA PHE A 3 6.54 -4.28 23.56
C PHE A 3 7.37 -4.94 22.45
N LYS A 4 7.89 -6.13 22.73
CA LYS A 4 8.34 -7.04 21.69
C LYS A 4 7.11 -7.67 21.04
N PHE A 5 6.73 -7.19 19.88
CA PHE A 5 5.87 -7.95 18.97
C PHE A 5 6.71 -9.12 18.42
N GLU A 6 6.78 -10.21 19.16
CA GLU A 6 7.19 -11.50 18.60
C GLU A 6 5.99 -12.05 17.84
N SER A 7 5.91 -11.73 16.56
CA SER A 7 5.02 -12.47 15.67
C SER A 7 5.69 -13.83 15.42
N SER A 8 5.20 -14.87 16.08
CA SER A 8 5.47 -16.27 15.73
C SER A 8 4.69 -16.66 14.46
N TYR A 9 4.81 -15.84 13.41
CA TYR A 9 4.17 -16.12 12.15
C TYR A 9 5.12 -16.97 11.30
N ASP A 10 4.86 -18.28 11.27
CA ASP A 10 5.56 -19.28 10.45
C ASP A 10 4.99 -19.37 9.01
N GLY A 11 4.50 -18.25 8.47
CA GLY A 11 3.96 -18.18 7.13
C GLY A 11 5.01 -18.24 6.02
N LEU A 12 4.56 -18.46 4.80
CA LEU A 12 5.41 -18.46 3.60
C LEU A 12 5.96 -17.05 3.28
N ILE A 13 5.23 -15.98 3.66
CA ILE A 13 5.62 -14.59 3.42
C ILE A 13 6.58 -14.15 4.54
N SER A 14 7.83 -13.90 4.18
CA SER A 14 8.85 -13.43 5.12
C SER A 14 8.84 -11.90 5.28
N ARG A 15 9.48 -11.41 6.35
CA ARG A 15 9.75 -9.96 6.53
C ARG A 15 10.52 -9.35 5.36
N ALA A 16 11.36 -10.12 4.67
CA ALA A 16 12.07 -9.65 3.49
C ALA A 16 11.12 -9.42 2.31
N ASP A 17 10.08 -10.24 2.18
CA ASP A 17 9.04 -10.07 1.16
C ASP A 17 8.17 -8.84 1.44
N LEU A 18 7.81 -8.59 2.70
CA LEU A 18 7.11 -7.37 3.11
C LEU A 18 7.96 -6.11 2.89
N LYS A 19 9.28 -6.16 3.12
CA LYS A 19 10.17 -5.06 2.76
C LYS A 19 10.18 -4.78 1.25
N LYS A 20 10.18 -5.82 0.42
CA LYS A 20 10.03 -5.64 -1.04
C LYS A 20 8.69 -5.02 -1.39
N LEU A 21 7.59 -5.48 -0.77
CA LEU A 21 6.26 -4.90 -0.93
C LEU A 21 6.27 -3.40 -0.59
N PHE A 22 6.82 -3.03 0.57
CA PHE A 22 6.95 -1.64 1.01
C PHE A 22 7.62 -0.76 -0.06
N TRP A 23 8.83 -1.13 -0.51
CA TRP A 23 9.55 -0.35 -1.50
C TRP A 23 8.84 -0.31 -2.86
N ARG A 24 8.23 -1.39 -3.28
CA ARG A 24 7.46 -1.45 -4.52
C ARG A 24 6.12 -0.73 -4.45
N SER A 25 5.58 -0.48 -3.26
CA SER A 25 4.36 0.32 -3.09
C SER A 25 4.59 1.84 -3.27
N ILE A 26 5.84 2.33 -3.20
CA ILE A 26 6.14 3.76 -3.35
C ILE A 26 5.69 4.30 -4.72
N PRO A 27 6.04 3.66 -5.86
CA PRO A 27 5.57 4.10 -7.17
C PRO A 27 4.16 3.61 -7.52
N TYR A 28 3.27 3.40 -6.54
CA TYR A 28 1.92 2.89 -6.74
C TYR A 28 1.14 3.66 -7.83
N GLU A 29 1.26 4.98 -7.87
CA GLU A 29 0.54 5.84 -8.80
C GLU A 29 1.23 6.06 -10.16
N HIS A 30 2.47 5.60 -10.38
CA HIS A 30 3.19 5.86 -11.62
C HIS A 30 2.50 5.29 -12.87
N SER A 31 1.66 4.29 -12.71
CA SER A 31 0.90 3.65 -13.78
C SER A 31 -0.61 3.90 -13.67
N TRP A 32 -1.01 4.94 -12.90
CA TRP A 32 -2.40 5.29 -12.72
C TRP A 32 -3.06 5.65 -14.06
N ASN A 33 -4.29 5.19 -14.27
CA ASN A 33 -5.05 5.45 -15.49
C ASN A 33 -6.55 5.55 -15.18
N TYR A 34 -7.31 6.16 -16.10
CA TYR A 34 -8.74 6.39 -15.91
C TYR A 34 -9.61 5.11 -15.99
N GLU A 35 -9.11 4.04 -16.63
CA GLU A 35 -9.88 2.81 -16.81
C GLU A 35 -9.99 2.00 -15.51
N ARG A 36 -8.86 1.78 -14.84
CA ARG A 36 -8.76 0.89 -13.66
C ARG A 36 -7.95 1.46 -12.51
N MET A 37 -7.66 2.75 -12.56
CA MET A 37 -6.98 3.52 -11.50
C MET A 37 -5.58 2.97 -11.16
N GLY A 38 -5.33 2.61 -9.90
CA GLY A 38 -4.02 2.17 -9.39
C GLY A 38 -3.73 0.68 -9.53
N HIS A 39 -4.53 -0.07 -10.28
CA HIS A 39 -4.46 -1.54 -10.36
C HIS A 39 -3.08 -2.09 -10.76
N ILE A 40 -2.39 -1.46 -11.72
CA ILE A 40 -1.06 -1.91 -12.16
C ILE A 40 -0.04 -1.77 -11.03
N GLY A 41 -0.03 -0.61 -10.34
CA GLY A 41 0.86 -0.38 -9.21
C GLY A 41 0.59 -1.36 -8.05
N PHE A 42 -0.69 -1.68 -7.80
CA PHE A 42 -1.10 -2.66 -6.80
C PHE A 42 -0.56 -4.06 -7.15
N MET A 43 -0.85 -4.54 -8.35
CA MET A 43 -0.37 -5.83 -8.84
C MET A 43 1.17 -5.89 -8.87
N TRP A 44 1.82 -4.84 -9.36
CA TRP A 44 3.28 -4.78 -9.45
C TRP A 44 3.94 -4.84 -8.07
N ALA A 45 3.37 -4.22 -7.05
CA ALA A 45 3.88 -4.29 -5.69
C ALA A 45 3.78 -5.71 -5.12
N LEU A 46 2.69 -6.43 -5.38
CA LEU A 46 2.47 -7.80 -4.93
C LEU A 46 3.24 -8.86 -5.73
N MET A 47 3.64 -8.56 -6.95
CA MET A 47 4.22 -9.54 -7.90
C MET A 47 5.32 -10.45 -7.31
N PRO A 48 6.31 -9.97 -6.52
CA PRO A 48 7.33 -10.84 -5.94
C PRO A 48 6.77 -11.85 -4.95
N ILE A 49 5.75 -11.47 -4.17
CA ILE A 49 5.06 -12.34 -3.22
C ILE A 49 4.25 -13.37 -4.01
N LEU A 50 3.46 -12.94 -4.98
CA LEU A 50 2.68 -13.84 -5.83
C LEU A 50 3.54 -14.87 -6.55
N ARG A 51 4.71 -14.46 -7.07
CA ARG A 51 5.63 -15.41 -7.73
C ARG A 51 6.21 -16.46 -6.76
N LYS A 52 6.37 -16.08 -5.50
CA LYS A 52 6.82 -17.00 -4.46
C LYS A 52 5.73 -18.00 -4.07
N LEU A 53 4.49 -17.52 -3.94
CA LEU A 53 3.33 -18.35 -3.56
C LEU A 53 2.88 -19.27 -4.69
N TYR A 54 3.00 -18.82 -5.93
CA TYR A 54 2.57 -19.54 -7.12
C TYR A 54 3.74 -19.83 -8.07
N PRO A 55 4.52 -20.91 -7.82
CA PRO A 55 5.66 -21.27 -8.68
C PRO A 55 5.24 -21.63 -10.11
N GLN A 56 4.04 -22.21 -10.29
CA GLN A 56 3.49 -22.58 -11.60
C GLN A 56 3.01 -21.35 -12.36
N ASP A 57 3.36 -21.27 -13.64
CA ASP A 57 3.04 -20.08 -14.47
C ASP A 57 1.54 -19.86 -14.67
N ALA A 58 0.75 -20.93 -14.69
CA ALA A 58 -0.71 -20.82 -14.83
C ALA A 58 -1.32 -20.14 -13.62
N ASP A 59 -0.99 -20.58 -12.41
CA ASP A 59 -1.51 -20.06 -11.15
C ASP A 59 -1.01 -18.64 -10.90
N PHE A 60 0.27 -18.39 -11.19
CA PHE A 60 0.84 -17.05 -11.12
C PHE A 60 0.12 -16.04 -12.03
N LYS A 61 -0.17 -16.42 -13.28
CA LYS A 61 -0.92 -15.59 -14.22
C LYS A 61 -2.35 -15.35 -13.74
N ALA A 62 -3.00 -16.37 -13.16
CA ALA A 62 -4.33 -16.24 -12.58
C ALA A 62 -4.33 -15.25 -11.41
N ALA A 63 -3.35 -15.34 -10.50
CA ALA A 63 -3.17 -14.40 -9.40
C ALA A 63 -2.90 -12.96 -9.90
N LEU A 64 -2.02 -12.78 -10.87
CA LEU A 64 -1.79 -11.46 -11.48
C LEU A 64 -3.07 -10.87 -12.07
N LYS A 65 -3.84 -11.67 -12.82
CA LYS A 65 -5.11 -11.23 -13.43
C LYS A 65 -6.12 -10.77 -12.38
N ARG A 66 -6.22 -11.45 -11.24
CA ARG A 66 -7.09 -11.08 -10.11
C ARG A 66 -6.74 -9.70 -9.53
N HIS A 67 -5.46 -9.34 -9.53
CA HIS A 67 -5.00 -8.04 -9.05
C HIS A 67 -4.98 -6.94 -10.12
N MET A 68 -5.39 -7.26 -11.37
CA MET A 68 -5.57 -6.29 -12.46
C MET A 68 -7.00 -5.73 -12.56
N GLU A 69 -7.87 -6.04 -11.61
CA GLU A 69 -9.19 -5.42 -11.46
C GLU A 69 -9.07 -3.94 -11.07
N LEU A 70 -10.13 -3.17 -11.32
CA LEU A 70 -10.20 -1.77 -10.88
C LEU A 70 -9.88 -1.67 -9.39
N TYR A 71 -8.93 -0.81 -9.05
CA TYR A 71 -8.56 -0.56 -7.66
C TYR A 71 -8.03 0.86 -7.47
N ASN A 72 -8.59 1.57 -6.51
CA ASN A 72 -8.12 2.89 -6.12
C ASN A 72 -8.18 3.05 -4.60
N VAL A 73 -7.09 3.50 -4.05
CA VAL A 73 -6.98 3.84 -2.62
C VAL A 73 -5.98 4.96 -2.48
N THR A 74 -6.13 5.77 -1.45
CA THR A 74 -5.14 6.82 -1.16
C THR A 74 -3.73 6.23 -1.11
N PRO A 75 -2.77 6.71 -1.90
CA PRO A 75 -1.46 6.06 -2.11
C PRO A 75 -0.71 5.79 -0.81
N TYR A 76 -0.85 6.69 0.14
CA TYR A 76 -0.09 6.72 1.39
C TYR A 76 -0.45 5.60 2.37
N ILE A 77 -1.65 5.03 2.24
CA ILE A 77 -2.13 3.89 3.03
C ILE A 77 -2.33 2.62 2.20
N SER A 78 -1.87 2.63 0.94
CA SER A 78 -2.04 1.52 -0.01
C SER A 78 -1.41 0.22 0.45
N THR A 79 -0.42 0.27 1.36
CA THR A 79 0.24 -0.93 1.87
C THR A 79 -0.66 -1.78 2.75
N LEU A 80 -1.63 -1.20 3.45
CA LEU A 80 -2.59 -1.95 4.26
C LEU A 80 -3.38 -2.98 3.41
N PRO A 81 -4.13 -2.56 2.38
CA PRO A 81 -4.84 -3.53 1.54
C PRO A 81 -3.90 -4.42 0.73
N MET A 82 -2.67 -3.98 0.41
CA MET A 82 -1.67 -4.85 -0.22
C MET A 82 -1.21 -5.96 0.72
N SER A 83 -0.96 -5.66 1.99
CA SER A 83 -0.55 -6.65 2.99
C SER A 83 -1.69 -7.64 3.31
N ILE A 84 -2.93 -7.14 3.39
CA ILE A 84 -4.11 -8.01 3.57
C ILE A 84 -4.27 -8.94 2.35
N ALA A 85 -4.16 -8.40 1.13
CA ALA A 85 -4.25 -9.21 -0.08
C ALA A 85 -3.12 -10.26 -0.15
N ALA A 86 -1.89 -9.90 0.26
CA ALA A 86 -0.78 -10.83 0.33
C ALA A 86 -1.05 -11.99 1.31
N ALA A 87 -1.58 -11.69 2.50
CA ALA A 87 -1.94 -12.70 3.49
C ALA A 87 -3.08 -13.62 2.98
N MET A 88 -4.09 -13.06 2.31
CA MET A 88 -5.16 -13.86 1.72
C MET A 88 -4.66 -14.74 0.56
N GLU A 89 -3.74 -14.24 -0.27
CA GLU A 89 -3.09 -15.04 -1.31
C GLU A 89 -2.25 -16.19 -0.74
N GLU A 90 -1.63 -15.98 0.41
CA GLU A 90 -0.91 -17.04 1.12
C GLU A 90 -1.84 -18.15 1.58
N VAL A 91 -3.00 -17.80 2.17
CA VAL A 91 -4.03 -18.78 2.53
C VAL A 91 -4.54 -19.50 1.28
N ASN A 92 -4.86 -18.77 0.20
CA ASN A 92 -5.33 -19.33 -1.06
C ASN A 92 -4.31 -20.26 -1.73
N ALA A 93 -3.01 -20.07 -1.50
CA ALA A 93 -1.96 -20.92 -2.03
C ALA A 93 -1.72 -22.20 -1.21
N THR A 94 -2.21 -22.25 0.02
CA THR A 94 -1.99 -23.35 0.96
C THR A 94 -3.25 -24.13 1.32
N ASP A 95 -4.42 -23.60 1.03
CA ASP A 95 -5.72 -24.21 1.35
C ASP A 95 -6.61 -24.22 0.10
N ASP A 96 -6.77 -25.40 -0.51
CA ASP A 96 -7.61 -25.62 -1.68
C ASP A 96 -9.11 -25.36 -1.42
N SER A 97 -9.54 -25.33 -0.15
CA SER A 97 -10.92 -25.03 0.23
C SER A 97 -11.21 -23.53 0.31
N PHE A 98 -10.18 -22.67 0.21
CA PHE A 98 -10.32 -21.22 0.31
C PHE A 98 -11.08 -20.64 -0.89
N ASP A 99 -12.09 -19.82 -0.61
CA ASP A 99 -12.79 -19.09 -1.67
C ASP A 99 -11.94 -17.96 -2.23
N THR A 100 -11.32 -18.23 -3.37
CA THR A 100 -10.47 -17.24 -4.09
C THR A 100 -11.17 -15.92 -4.37
N SER A 101 -12.51 -15.92 -4.53
CA SER A 101 -13.28 -14.69 -4.76
C SER A 101 -13.29 -13.74 -3.57
N ALA A 102 -13.06 -14.26 -2.37
CA ALA A 102 -12.97 -13.46 -1.15
C ALA A 102 -11.85 -12.42 -1.23
N ILE A 103 -10.75 -12.69 -1.96
CA ILE A 103 -9.63 -11.74 -2.14
C ILE A 103 -10.11 -10.47 -2.84
N SER A 104 -10.82 -10.61 -3.97
CA SER A 104 -11.38 -9.47 -4.70
C SER A 104 -12.44 -8.74 -3.88
N ASN A 105 -13.32 -9.49 -3.20
CA ASN A 105 -14.38 -8.92 -2.37
C ASN A 105 -13.83 -8.06 -1.23
N VAL A 106 -12.81 -8.54 -0.51
CA VAL A 106 -12.18 -7.80 0.59
C VAL A 106 -11.45 -6.56 0.05
N LYS A 107 -10.71 -6.68 -1.06
CA LYS A 107 -10.08 -5.52 -1.72
C LYS A 107 -11.11 -4.43 -2.04
N LEU A 108 -12.22 -4.78 -2.67
CA LEU A 108 -13.29 -3.85 -3.03
C LEU A 108 -13.96 -3.24 -1.80
N ALA A 109 -14.22 -4.04 -0.76
CA ALA A 109 -14.81 -3.56 0.49
C ALA A 109 -13.92 -2.54 1.22
N LEU A 110 -12.59 -2.71 1.15
CA LEU A 110 -11.63 -1.80 1.76
C LEU A 110 -11.40 -0.52 0.94
N MET A 111 -11.62 -0.54 -0.35
CA MET A 111 -11.27 0.54 -1.27
C MET A 111 -11.95 1.86 -0.89
N GLY A 112 -13.26 1.88 -0.71
CA GLY A 112 -14.03 3.08 -0.40
C GLY A 112 -13.69 3.68 0.97
N PRO A 113 -13.82 2.93 2.07
CA PRO A 113 -13.50 3.42 3.41
C PRO A 113 -12.05 3.91 3.56
N LEU A 114 -11.07 3.17 3.02
CA LEU A 114 -9.68 3.59 3.09
C LEU A 114 -9.40 4.83 2.25
N SER A 115 -10.00 4.95 1.05
CA SER A 115 -9.88 6.18 0.28
C SER A 115 -10.48 7.37 1.02
N GLY A 116 -11.67 7.24 1.60
CA GLY A 116 -12.32 8.31 2.34
C GLY A 116 -11.48 8.80 3.53
N VAL A 117 -10.99 7.87 4.36
CA VAL A 117 -10.13 8.22 5.51
C VAL A 117 -8.79 8.79 5.05
N GLY A 118 -8.16 8.15 4.08
CA GLY A 118 -6.86 8.58 3.56
C GLY A 118 -6.91 9.95 2.92
N ASP A 119 -7.90 10.23 2.08
CA ASP A 119 -8.05 11.51 1.39
C ASP A 119 -8.37 12.64 2.38
N ALA A 120 -9.24 12.41 3.36
CA ALA A 120 -9.53 13.39 4.40
C ALA A 120 -8.28 13.75 5.21
N PHE A 121 -7.47 12.76 5.57
CA PHE A 121 -6.26 13.00 6.35
C PHE A 121 -5.13 13.63 5.51
N TYR A 122 -4.77 13.01 4.38
CA TYR A 122 -3.61 13.47 3.60
C TYR A 122 -3.91 14.71 2.76
N TRP A 123 -5.02 14.72 2.02
CA TRP A 123 -5.36 15.84 1.15
C TRP A 123 -6.08 16.95 1.91
N GLY A 124 -7.01 16.60 2.78
CA GLY A 124 -7.83 17.55 3.52
C GLY A 124 -7.14 18.18 4.73
N THR A 125 -6.15 17.52 5.34
CA THR A 125 -5.51 18.00 6.57
C THR A 125 -4.01 18.19 6.40
N LEU A 126 -3.27 17.10 6.19
CA LEU A 126 -1.81 17.14 6.24
C LEU A 126 -1.20 18.03 5.15
N ARG A 127 -1.74 17.96 3.92
CA ARG A 127 -1.28 18.79 2.81
C ARG A 127 -1.53 20.28 3.05
N ILE A 128 -2.67 20.62 3.63
CA ILE A 128 -3.00 22.02 3.96
C ILE A 128 -2.03 22.56 5.01
N LEU A 129 -1.77 21.80 6.08
CA LEU A 129 -0.81 22.17 7.12
C LEU A 129 0.61 22.32 6.54
N ALA A 130 1.06 21.35 5.76
CA ALA A 130 2.38 21.41 5.13
C ALA A 130 2.52 22.63 4.21
N THR A 131 1.47 22.92 3.41
CA THR A 131 1.44 24.09 2.52
C THR A 131 1.48 25.38 3.31
N GLY A 132 0.70 25.51 4.40
CA GLY A 132 0.68 26.71 5.26
C GLY A 132 2.07 27.01 5.84
N VAL A 133 2.72 26.01 6.43
CA VAL A 133 4.08 26.16 6.98
C VAL A 133 5.09 26.50 5.88
N GLY A 134 5.07 25.75 4.77
CA GLY A 134 5.99 25.95 3.67
C GLY A 134 5.88 27.34 3.03
N THR A 135 4.65 27.76 2.73
CA THR A 135 4.37 29.07 2.11
C THR A 135 4.74 30.23 3.03
N SER A 136 4.41 30.15 4.32
CA SER A 136 4.74 31.19 5.29
C SER A 136 6.23 31.49 5.33
N LEU A 137 7.08 30.49 5.34
CA LEU A 137 8.54 30.64 5.33
C LEU A 137 9.07 31.06 3.96
N ALA A 138 8.50 30.53 2.88
CA ALA A 138 8.92 30.89 1.53
C ALA A 138 8.67 32.37 1.21
N LEU A 139 7.54 32.94 1.68
CA LEU A 139 7.24 34.37 1.54
C LEU A 139 8.23 35.26 2.30
N GLN A 140 8.89 34.76 3.32
CA GLN A 140 9.99 35.44 4.04
C GLN A 140 11.37 35.25 3.36
N GLY A 141 11.40 34.64 2.17
CA GLY A 141 12.63 34.34 1.45
C GLY A 141 13.46 33.19 2.04
N SER A 142 12.87 32.39 2.94
CA SER A 142 13.59 31.29 3.60
C SER A 142 13.53 30.00 2.78
N ILE A 143 14.71 29.41 2.51
CA ILE A 143 14.85 28.09 1.88
C ILE A 143 14.26 26.95 2.76
N LEU A 144 14.02 27.22 4.03
CA LEU A 144 13.36 26.24 4.92
C LEU A 144 11.91 25.99 4.54
N GLY A 145 11.25 26.90 3.82
CA GLY A 145 9.87 26.75 3.38
C GLY A 145 9.64 25.44 2.60
N PRO A 146 10.27 25.25 1.41
CA PRO A 146 10.15 24.00 0.66
C PRO A 146 10.61 22.77 1.43
N ILE A 147 11.69 22.90 2.23
CA ILE A 147 12.21 21.78 3.02
C ILE A 147 11.18 21.31 4.05
N LEU A 148 10.63 22.21 4.83
CA LEU A 148 9.63 21.87 5.84
C LEU A 148 8.31 21.41 5.24
N PHE A 149 7.89 21.96 4.09
CA PHE A 149 6.76 21.43 3.34
C PHE A 149 6.95 19.93 3.04
N LEU A 150 8.10 19.55 2.48
CA LEU A 150 8.40 18.16 2.15
C LEU A 150 8.49 17.27 3.40
N LEU A 151 9.10 17.73 4.46
CA LEU A 151 9.25 16.94 5.71
C LEU A 151 7.91 16.75 6.41
N VAL A 152 7.12 17.80 6.60
CA VAL A 152 5.82 17.75 7.27
C VAL A 152 4.86 16.82 6.54
N PHE A 153 4.89 16.80 5.20
CA PHE A 153 4.04 15.92 4.41
C PHE A 153 4.56 14.48 4.34
N ASN A 154 5.86 14.29 4.06
CA ASN A 154 6.38 12.96 3.74
C ASN A 154 6.76 12.12 4.97
N VAL A 155 7.23 12.74 6.07
CA VAL A 155 7.63 11.96 7.25
C VAL A 155 6.46 11.16 7.84
N PRO A 156 5.28 11.74 8.12
CA PRO A 156 4.11 10.98 8.56
C PRO A 156 3.69 9.92 7.54
N HIS A 157 3.73 10.24 6.26
CA HIS A 157 3.42 9.34 5.16
C HIS A 157 4.29 8.06 5.22
N TYR A 158 5.61 8.19 5.27
CA TYR A 158 6.49 7.02 5.29
C TYR A 158 6.36 6.20 6.59
N ILE A 159 6.14 6.87 7.74
CA ILE A 159 5.91 6.19 9.02
C ILE A 159 4.62 5.35 8.94
N ILE A 160 3.50 5.94 8.52
CA ILE A 160 2.22 5.24 8.43
C ILE A 160 2.30 4.10 7.41
N ARG A 161 2.87 4.34 6.23
CA ARG A 161 3.08 3.31 5.21
C ARG A 161 3.89 2.14 5.75
N TYR A 162 4.95 2.42 6.51
CA TYR A 162 5.76 1.37 7.15
C TYR A 162 4.93 0.57 8.16
N LEU A 163 4.26 1.25 9.08
CA LEU A 163 3.44 0.60 10.10
C LEU A 163 2.30 -0.25 9.51
N LEU A 164 1.73 0.16 8.38
CA LEU A 164 0.66 -0.57 7.69
C LEU A 164 1.19 -1.75 6.84
N THR A 165 2.49 -1.85 6.66
CA THR A 165 3.12 -2.98 5.94
C THR A 165 3.45 -4.13 6.88
N PHE A 166 3.82 -3.84 8.13
CA PHE A 166 4.36 -4.78 9.13
C PHE A 166 3.44 -4.91 10.35
#